data_0dae806b064b91cf42a6342e8c5a73d8
#
_entry.id   0dae806b064b91cf42a6342e8c5a73d8
#
_cell.length_a   1.000
_cell.length_b   1.000
_cell.length_c   1.000
_cell.angle_alpha   90.00
_cell.angle_beta   90.00
_cell.angle_gamma   90.00
#
_symmetry.space_group_name_H-M   'P 1'
#
loop_
_entity.id
_entity.type
_entity.pdbx_description
1 polymer ?
#
loop_
_entity_poly.entity_id
_entity_poly.type
_entity_poly.pdbx_seq_one_letter_code
_entity_poly.pdbx_strand_id
1 'polypeptide(L)'
;HSEIAEIAKGLADRYEDTQTSLSLPSTRVDAFNIDLANELSRNGRRSGLTFAPEGGSERIRKVINKMVTEEDLIRTVTAAYASGWRQVKLYFMCGLPTEEDEDVLQIARLAHEVIKAGRDASGRKDIRCTVSIGGFVPKPHTPFQWAAQLDHETTDSRLYKLRDAIRQDREFGKSIGVRYHDGKPGVVEGLLSRGDRRVGKVIEQV
;
A
#
# COMPACT_ATOMS: atom_id res chain seq x y z
N HIS A 1 4.90 14.86 -9.60
CA HIS A 1 5.09 16.29 -9.89
C HIS A 1 6.58 16.57 -9.90
N SER A 2 7.10 17.16 -10.98
CA SER A 2 8.54 17.45 -11.14
C SER A 2 9.08 18.42 -10.08
N GLU A 3 8.24 19.31 -9.58
CA GLU A 3 8.64 20.38 -8.64
C GLU A 3 8.32 20.07 -7.18
N ILE A 4 7.92 18.84 -6.86
CA ILE A 4 7.49 18.50 -5.49
C ILE A 4 8.64 18.64 -4.47
N ALA A 5 9.86 18.39 -4.88
CA ALA A 5 11.03 18.52 -4.01
C ALA A 5 11.30 19.98 -3.63
N GLU A 6 11.20 20.90 -4.60
CA GLU A 6 11.37 22.34 -4.36
C GLU A 6 10.25 22.92 -3.47
N ILE A 7 9.00 22.49 -3.73
CA ILE A 7 7.85 22.88 -2.91
C ILE A 7 8.01 22.38 -1.47
N ALA A 8 8.41 21.12 -1.30
CA ALA A 8 8.60 20.53 0.03
C ALA A 8 9.73 21.25 0.78
N LYS A 9 10.85 21.55 0.11
CA LYS A 9 11.96 22.30 0.70
C LYS A 9 11.52 23.72 1.10
N GLY A 10 10.87 24.45 0.21
CA GLY A 10 10.39 25.81 0.51
C GLY A 10 9.39 25.86 1.66
N LEU A 11 8.53 24.83 1.77
CA LEU A 11 7.62 24.71 2.92
C LEU A 11 8.38 24.32 4.21
N ALA A 12 9.35 23.40 4.13
CA ALA A 12 10.17 23.04 5.27
C ALA A 12 10.97 24.23 5.80
N ASP A 13 11.57 25.04 4.91
CA ASP A 13 12.28 26.27 5.27
C ASP A 13 11.34 27.29 5.94
N ARG A 14 10.16 27.49 5.37
CA ARG A 14 9.18 28.45 5.90
C ARG A 14 8.67 28.14 7.31
N TYR A 15 8.62 26.86 7.66
CA TYR A 15 8.06 26.38 8.94
C TYR A 15 9.13 25.78 9.86
N GLU A 16 10.43 26.06 9.62
CA GLU A 16 11.54 25.48 10.37
C GLU A 16 11.46 25.76 11.89
N ASP A 17 11.07 26.98 12.26
CA ASP A 17 10.95 27.40 13.67
C ASP A 17 9.60 27.03 14.31
N THR A 18 8.78 26.23 13.62
CA THR A 18 7.47 25.81 14.12
C THR A 18 7.44 24.30 14.31
N GLN A 19 6.52 23.80 15.13
CA GLN A 19 6.27 22.36 15.27
C GLN A 19 5.39 21.81 14.15
N THR A 20 5.44 22.41 12.95
CA THR A 20 4.66 22.00 11.79
C THR A 20 5.34 20.88 11.06
N SER A 21 4.71 19.72 10.98
CA SER A 21 5.18 18.60 10.17
C SER A 21 4.54 18.63 8.79
N LEU A 22 5.35 18.41 7.75
CA LEU A 22 4.86 18.24 6.38
C LEU A 22 4.54 16.75 6.15
N SER A 23 3.40 16.49 5.53
CA SER A 23 3.00 15.14 5.12
C SER A 23 2.61 15.13 3.66
N LEU A 24 3.16 14.20 2.91
CA LEU A 24 2.68 13.91 1.56
C LEU A 24 1.77 12.67 1.60
N PRO A 25 0.70 12.64 0.80
CA PRO A 25 -0.02 11.40 0.55
C PRO A 25 0.92 10.35 -0.04
N SER A 26 0.44 9.13 -0.26
CA SER A 26 1.24 8.01 -0.75
C SER A 26 2.19 8.40 -1.88
N THR A 27 3.46 8.02 -1.75
CA THR A 27 4.50 8.29 -2.74
C THR A 27 4.62 7.11 -3.70
N ARG A 28 4.75 7.38 -5.00
CA ARG A 28 5.04 6.34 -6.00
C ARG A 28 6.43 5.75 -5.73
N VAL A 29 6.55 4.43 -5.86
CA VAL A 29 7.82 3.71 -5.63
C VAL A 29 8.91 4.20 -6.58
N ASP A 30 8.57 4.36 -7.86
CA ASP A 30 9.47 4.80 -8.92
C ASP A 30 9.87 6.30 -8.85
N ALA A 31 9.09 7.10 -8.11
CA ALA A 31 9.34 8.53 -7.93
C ALA A 31 9.82 8.87 -6.50
N PHE A 32 10.13 7.86 -5.68
CA PHE A 32 10.62 8.09 -4.32
C PHE A 32 12.03 8.67 -4.37
N ASN A 33 12.19 9.83 -3.74
CA ASN A 33 13.46 10.50 -3.53
C ASN A 33 13.71 10.60 -2.03
N ILE A 34 14.84 10.06 -1.59
CA ILE A 34 15.24 10.06 -0.17
C ILE A 34 15.47 11.48 0.35
N ASP A 35 15.95 12.39 -0.49
CA ASP A 35 16.16 13.78 -0.10
C ASP A 35 14.83 14.47 0.18
N LEU A 36 13.82 14.24 -0.68
CA LEU A 36 12.45 14.70 -0.43
C LEU A 36 11.90 14.16 0.90
N ALA A 37 12.09 12.88 1.17
CA ALA A 37 11.64 12.26 2.41
C ALA A 37 12.35 12.84 3.65
N ASN A 38 13.64 13.17 3.54
CA ASN A 38 14.40 13.83 4.59
C ASN A 38 13.90 15.26 4.83
N GLU A 39 13.63 16.04 3.77
CA GLU A 39 13.05 17.39 3.89
C GLU A 39 11.68 17.37 4.58
N LEU A 40 10.80 16.43 4.22
CA LEU A 40 9.50 16.27 4.87
C LEU A 40 9.58 15.93 6.36
N SER A 41 10.70 15.32 6.76
CA SER A 41 10.93 14.89 8.16
C SER A 41 11.75 15.90 8.97
N ARG A 42 12.25 16.97 8.34
CA ARG A 42 13.19 17.92 8.97
C ARG A 42 12.57 18.64 10.16
N ASN A 43 11.34 19.13 10.02
CA ASN A 43 10.67 19.98 11.01
C ASN A 43 9.76 19.22 11.98
N GLY A 44 9.79 17.90 11.98
CA GLY A 44 8.86 17.15 12.80
C GLY A 44 9.20 15.68 12.98
N ARG A 45 8.25 14.94 13.54
CA ARG A 45 8.38 13.50 13.73
C ARG A 45 8.34 12.81 12.37
N ARG A 46 9.31 11.94 12.09
CA ARG A 46 9.29 11.09 10.90
C ARG A 46 7.99 10.29 10.85
N SER A 47 7.13 10.61 9.90
CA SER A 47 5.95 9.82 9.59
C SER A 47 6.37 8.53 8.88
N GLY A 48 5.58 7.45 9.02
CA GLY A 48 5.82 6.22 8.26
C GLY A 48 5.69 6.47 6.76
N LEU A 49 6.59 5.90 5.97
CA LEU A 49 6.52 5.96 4.51
C LEU A 49 5.47 4.98 4.00
N THR A 50 4.74 5.40 2.99
CA THR A 50 3.69 4.60 2.36
C THR A 50 3.97 4.43 0.89
N PHE A 51 4.01 3.18 0.43
CA PHE A 51 4.19 2.78 -0.96
C PHE A 51 3.00 1.94 -1.42
N ALA A 52 2.62 2.05 -2.68
CA ALA A 52 1.49 1.36 -3.24
C ALA A 52 1.90 0.49 -4.44
N PRO A 53 2.41 -0.73 -4.21
CA PRO A 53 2.63 -1.71 -5.28
C PRO A 53 1.33 -2.15 -5.96
N GLU A 54 0.21 -2.12 -5.24
CA GLU A 54 -1.15 -2.46 -5.64
C GLU A 54 -1.39 -3.96 -5.86
N GLY A 55 -0.45 -4.69 -6.45
CA GLY A 55 -0.54 -6.14 -6.69
C GLY A 55 0.63 -6.90 -6.08
N GLY A 56 0.38 -8.11 -5.59
CA GLY A 56 1.40 -8.95 -4.95
C GLY A 56 2.46 -9.44 -5.92
N SER A 57 2.08 -9.92 -7.08
CA SER A 57 2.99 -10.40 -8.12
C SER A 57 3.28 -9.35 -9.18
N GLU A 58 4.42 -9.49 -9.88
CA GLU A 58 4.72 -8.63 -11.04
C GLU A 58 3.73 -8.85 -12.18
N ARG A 59 3.22 -10.08 -12.32
CA ARG A 59 2.19 -10.40 -13.30
C ARG A 59 0.97 -9.52 -13.10
N ILE A 60 0.45 -9.49 -11.88
CA ILE A 60 -0.77 -8.72 -11.60
C ILE A 60 -0.52 -7.21 -11.64
N ARG A 61 0.68 -6.73 -11.24
CA ARG A 61 1.07 -5.34 -11.41
C ARG A 61 1.08 -4.91 -12.89
N LYS A 62 1.54 -5.77 -13.80
CA LYS A 62 1.48 -5.52 -15.25
C LYS A 62 0.04 -5.47 -15.76
N VAL A 63 -0.84 -6.35 -15.29
CA VAL A 63 -2.27 -6.35 -15.66
C VAL A 63 -2.92 -5.01 -15.37
N ILE A 64 -2.64 -4.42 -14.21
CA ILE A 64 -3.20 -3.12 -13.82
C ILE A 64 -2.35 -1.92 -14.30
N ASN A 65 -1.40 -2.15 -15.19
CA ASN A 65 -0.49 -1.12 -15.73
C ASN A 65 0.32 -0.38 -14.63
N LYS A 66 0.64 -1.09 -13.55
CA LYS A 66 1.49 -0.59 -12.47
C LYS A 66 2.92 -1.10 -12.70
N MET A 67 3.72 -0.31 -13.42
CA MET A 67 5.07 -0.69 -13.84
C MET A 67 6.09 -0.53 -12.69
N VAL A 68 5.81 -1.18 -11.56
CA VAL A 68 6.70 -1.24 -10.40
C VAL A 68 7.22 -2.66 -10.29
N THR A 69 8.53 -2.84 -10.43
CA THR A 69 9.19 -4.13 -10.25
C THR A 69 9.40 -4.42 -8.76
N GLU A 70 9.68 -5.67 -8.43
CA GLU A 70 10.10 -6.03 -7.07
C GLU A 70 11.44 -5.35 -6.71
N GLU A 71 12.36 -5.32 -7.66
CA GLU A 71 13.65 -4.65 -7.48
C GLU A 71 13.50 -3.16 -7.14
N ASP A 72 12.59 -2.44 -7.82
CA ASP A 72 12.30 -1.03 -7.52
C ASP A 72 11.77 -0.86 -6.10
N LEU A 73 10.87 -1.73 -5.67
CA LEU A 73 10.33 -1.69 -4.32
C LEU A 73 11.42 -1.97 -3.29
N ILE A 74 12.18 -3.05 -3.47
CA ILE A 74 13.25 -3.44 -2.53
C ILE A 74 14.32 -2.35 -2.45
N ARG A 75 14.78 -1.79 -3.57
CA ARG A 75 15.71 -0.67 -3.60
C ARG A 75 15.19 0.53 -2.80
N THR A 76 13.92 0.87 -3.01
CA THR A 76 13.28 2.03 -2.36
C THR A 76 13.15 1.84 -0.85
N VAL A 77 12.67 0.69 -0.39
CA VAL A 77 12.53 0.43 1.05
C VAL A 77 13.88 0.27 1.74
N THR A 78 14.88 -0.29 1.06
CA THR A 78 16.26 -0.39 1.53
C THR A 78 16.83 1.00 1.82
N ALA A 79 16.69 1.93 0.87
CA ALA A 79 17.13 3.32 1.05
C ALA A 79 16.38 4.00 2.23
N ALA A 80 15.09 3.76 2.35
CA ALA A 80 14.30 4.30 3.45
C ALA A 80 14.79 3.79 4.83
N TYR A 81 14.94 2.48 4.99
CA TYR A 81 15.42 1.92 6.26
C TYR A 81 16.87 2.31 6.58
N ALA A 82 17.75 2.33 5.58
CA ALA A 82 19.14 2.81 5.74
C ALA A 82 19.19 4.27 6.22
N SER A 83 18.23 5.09 5.79
CA SER A 83 18.10 6.49 6.22
C SER A 83 17.40 6.66 7.58
N GLY A 84 17.13 5.56 8.29
CA GLY A 84 16.63 5.56 9.67
C GLY A 84 15.12 5.54 9.82
N TRP A 85 14.34 5.32 8.75
CA TRP A 85 12.92 4.97 8.91
C TRP A 85 12.80 3.62 9.62
N ARG A 86 11.79 3.48 10.47
CA ARG A 86 11.53 2.24 11.22
C ARG A 86 10.32 1.49 10.75
N GLN A 87 9.48 2.16 9.96
CA GLN A 87 8.23 1.59 9.48
C GLN A 87 7.93 2.03 8.07
N VAL A 88 7.58 1.06 7.23
CA VAL A 88 6.98 1.28 5.92
C VAL A 88 5.59 0.67 5.89
N LYS A 89 4.72 1.23 5.07
CA LYS A 89 3.38 0.72 4.80
C LYS A 89 3.26 0.42 3.32
N LEU A 90 2.80 -0.77 3.00
CA LEU A 90 2.56 -1.22 1.62
C LEU A 90 1.06 -1.35 1.41
N TYR A 91 0.54 -0.72 0.35
CA TYR A 91 -0.84 -0.86 -0.07
C TYR A 91 -0.97 -1.87 -1.21
N PHE A 92 -1.96 -2.75 -1.05
CA PHE A 92 -2.35 -3.74 -2.05
C PHE A 92 -3.85 -3.75 -2.24
N MET A 93 -4.28 -4.32 -3.36
CA MET A 93 -5.67 -4.69 -3.63
C MET A 93 -5.79 -6.21 -3.71
N CYS A 94 -6.94 -6.74 -3.34
CA CYS A 94 -7.33 -8.14 -3.50
C CYS A 94 -8.57 -8.22 -4.39
N GLY A 95 -8.59 -9.15 -5.32
CA GLY A 95 -9.69 -9.31 -6.27
C GLY A 95 -9.49 -8.57 -7.58
N LEU A 96 -8.24 -8.23 -7.92
CA LEU A 96 -7.90 -7.62 -9.20
C LEU A 96 -8.28 -8.53 -10.38
N PRO A 97 -8.61 -7.98 -11.56
CA PRO A 97 -8.90 -8.78 -12.75
C PRO A 97 -7.79 -9.77 -13.03
N THR A 98 -8.14 -11.03 -13.28
CA THR A 98 -7.24 -12.17 -13.50
C THR A 98 -6.33 -12.56 -12.33
N GLU A 99 -6.54 -12.00 -11.13
CA GLU A 99 -5.77 -12.34 -9.94
C GLU A 99 -6.09 -13.76 -9.47
N GLU A 100 -5.06 -14.52 -9.18
CA GLU A 100 -5.14 -15.87 -8.61
C GLU A 100 -4.70 -15.85 -7.14
N ASP A 101 -4.99 -16.92 -6.40
CA ASP A 101 -4.60 -17.06 -4.99
C ASP A 101 -3.09 -16.91 -4.82
N GLU A 102 -2.30 -17.41 -5.77
CA GLU A 102 -0.85 -17.32 -5.76
C GLU A 102 -0.37 -15.86 -5.84
N ASP A 103 -1.03 -15.01 -6.63
CA ASP A 103 -0.70 -13.58 -6.71
C ASP A 103 -0.92 -12.88 -5.36
N VAL A 104 -1.97 -13.26 -4.64
CA VAL A 104 -2.26 -12.73 -3.31
C VAL A 104 -1.20 -13.20 -2.30
N LEU A 105 -0.81 -14.47 -2.35
CA LEU A 105 0.22 -15.02 -1.47
C LEU A 105 1.61 -14.39 -1.71
N GLN A 106 1.90 -13.91 -2.92
CA GLN A 106 3.12 -13.16 -3.20
C GLN A 106 3.24 -11.89 -2.35
N ILE A 107 2.13 -11.35 -1.84
CA ILE A 107 2.17 -10.21 -0.88
C ILE A 107 2.93 -10.61 0.39
N ALA A 108 2.71 -11.83 0.92
CA ALA A 108 3.43 -12.31 2.10
C ALA A 108 4.94 -12.42 1.84
N ARG A 109 5.31 -13.02 0.69
CA ARG A 109 6.72 -13.15 0.28
C ARG A 109 7.36 -11.77 0.11
N LEU A 110 6.68 -10.85 -0.55
CA LEU A 110 7.20 -9.50 -0.78
C LEU A 110 7.41 -8.74 0.55
N ALA A 111 6.48 -8.87 1.51
CA ALA A 111 6.64 -8.27 2.83
C ALA A 111 7.81 -8.89 3.62
N HIS A 112 8.06 -10.20 3.48
CA HIS A 112 9.23 -10.88 4.01
C HIS A 112 10.52 -10.27 3.45
N GLU A 113 10.65 -10.16 2.13
CA GLU A 113 11.83 -9.59 1.48
C GLU A 113 12.06 -8.12 1.86
N VAL A 114 10.99 -7.35 2.04
CA VAL A 114 11.07 -5.95 2.51
C VAL A 114 11.68 -5.87 3.91
N ILE A 115 11.27 -6.73 4.85
CA ILE A 115 11.85 -6.74 6.20
C ILE A 115 13.29 -7.24 6.18
N LYS A 116 13.60 -8.28 5.39
CA LYS A 116 14.94 -8.81 5.23
C LYS A 116 15.90 -7.73 4.72
N ALA A 117 15.59 -7.13 3.57
CA ALA A 117 16.39 -6.07 2.98
C ALA A 117 16.57 -4.86 3.92
N GLY A 118 15.51 -4.51 4.66
CA GLY A 118 15.58 -3.43 5.62
C GLY A 118 16.47 -3.73 6.83
N ARG A 119 16.45 -4.96 7.34
CA ARG A 119 17.35 -5.39 8.42
C ARG A 119 18.80 -5.42 7.98
N ASP A 120 19.04 -5.95 6.79
CA ASP A 120 20.38 -6.02 6.20
C ASP A 120 20.98 -4.61 6.00
N ALA A 121 20.18 -3.68 5.50
CA ALA A 121 20.62 -2.31 5.22
C ALA A 121 20.79 -1.44 6.47
N SER A 122 19.95 -1.61 7.47
CA SER A 122 19.94 -0.75 8.68
C SER A 122 20.65 -1.35 9.89
N GLY A 123 20.94 -2.66 9.89
CA GLY A 123 21.43 -3.40 11.05
C GLY A 123 20.41 -3.52 12.20
N ARG A 124 19.15 -3.11 12.00
CA ARG A 124 18.12 -2.97 13.04
C ARG A 124 17.15 -4.13 13.04
N LYS A 125 16.77 -4.58 14.23
CA LYS A 125 15.75 -5.64 14.42
C LYS A 125 14.35 -5.08 14.70
N ASP A 126 14.23 -3.79 15.03
CA ASP A 126 12.98 -3.13 15.44
C ASP A 126 12.22 -2.48 14.28
N ILE A 127 12.62 -2.76 13.04
CA ILE A 127 11.90 -2.29 11.85
C ILE A 127 10.61 -3.08 11.62
N ARG A 128 9.64 -2.43 10.98
CA ARG A 128 8.31 -2.98 10.73
C ARG A 128 7.84 -2.69 9.30
N CYS A 129 7.06 -3.61 8.77
CA CYS A 129 6.29 -3.41 7.54
C CYS A 129 4.80 -3.60 7.87
N THR A 130 3.94 -2.70 7.40
CA THR A 130 2.49 -2.89 7.47
C THR A 130 1.95 -3.13 6.08
N VAL A 131 1.36 -4.29 5.85
CA VAL A 131 0.61 -4.64 4.65
C VAL A 131 -0.84 -4.20 4.85
N SER A 132 -1.33 -3.29 4.01
CA SER A 132 -2.70 -2.79 4.03
C SER A 132 -3.39 -3.18 2.73
N ILE A 133 -4.52 -3.88 2.83
CA ILE A 133 -5.18 -4.47 1.67
C ILE A 133 -6.61 -3.95 1.59
N GLY A 134 -6.97 -3.43 0.42
CA GLY A 134 -8.35 -3.08 0.04
C GLY A 134 -8.93 -4.09 -0.93
N GLY A 135 -10.24 -4.35 -0.85
CA GLY A 135 -10.93 -5.09 -1.90
C GLY A 135 -10.97 -4.28 -3.21
N PHE A 136 -10.76 -4.95 -4.33
CA PHE A 136 -10.93 -4.31 -5.62
C PHE A 136 -12.43 -4.11 -5.91
N VAL A 137 -12.80 -2.87 -6.21
CA VAL A 137 -14.15 -2.50 -6.64
C VAL A 137 -14.07 -1.84 -8.00
N PRO A 138 -14.68 -2.43 -9.05
CA PRO A 138 -14.71 -1.84 -10.38
C PRO A 138 -15.43 -0.49 -10.34
N LYS A 139 -14.77 0.57 -10.77
CA LYS A 139 -15.33 1.92 -10.78
C LYS A 139 -15.80 2.30 -12.19
N PRO A 140 -16.94 3.00 -12.34
CA PRO A 140 -17.36 3.57 -13.61
C PRO A 140 -16.28 4.48 -14.22
N HIS A 141 -16.24 4.55 -15.52
CA HIS A 141 -15.30 5.39 -16.29
C HIS A 141 -13.82 5.05 -16.07
N THR A 142 -13.52 3.83 -15.63
CA THR A 142 -12.16 3.29 -15.52
C THR A 142 -11.96 2.12 -16.48
N PRO A 143 -10.72 1.75 -16.85
CA PRO A 143 -10.45 0.62 -17.73
C PRO A 143 -11.10 -0.69 -17.28
N PHE A 144 -11.22 -0.90 -15.97
CA PHE A 144 -11.80 -2.12 -15.40
C PHE A 144 -13.28 -1.99 -14.99
N GLN A 145 -13.99 -1.00 -15.51
CA GLN A 145 -15.41 -0.78 -15.17
C GLN A 145 -16.31 -1.98 -15.43
N TRP A 146 -15.95 -2.85 -16.37
CA TRP A 146 -16.70 -4.05 -16.74
C TRP A 146 -16.14 -5.35 -16.13
N ALA A 147 -15.08 -5.25 -15.34
CA ALA A 147 -14.54 -6.40 -14.65
C ALA A 147 -15.52 -6.89 -13.58
N ALA A 148 -15.49 -8.20 -13.29
CA ALA A 148 -16.22 -8.75 -12.17
C ALA A 148 -15.60 -8.31 -10.84
N GLN A 149 -16.42 -8.03 -9.86
CA GLN A 149 -16.00 -7.89 -8.48
C GLN A 149 -16.11 -9.26 -7.79
N LEU A 150 -15.13 -9.62 -6.99
CA LEU A 150 -15.24 -10.84 -6.18
C LEU A 150 -16.37 -10.70 -5.15
N ASP A 151 -17.03 -11.82 -4.86
CA ASP A 151 -17.92 -11.91 -3.69
C ASP A 151 -17.12 -11.78 -2.38
N HIS A 152 -17.84 -11.50 -1.30
CA HIS A 152 -17.20 -11.26 -0.01
C HIS A 152 -16.55 -12.53 0.56
N GLU A 153 -17.12 -13.71 0.33
CA GLU A 153 -16.63 -14.99 0.85
C GLU A 153 -15.29 -15.35 0.21
N THR A 154 -15.17 -15.21 -1.10
CA THR A 154 -13.91 -15.41 -1.83
C THR A 154 -12.85 -14.39 -1.38
N THR A 155 -13.23 -13.12 -1.23
CA THR A 155 -12.34 -12.06 -0.76
C THR A 155 -11.82 -12.39 0.64
N ASP A 156 -12.70 -12.72 1.58
CA ASP A 156 -12.34 -13.06 2.95
C ASP A 156 -11.45 -14.30 3.00
N SER A 157 -11.75 -15.34 2.20
CA SER A 157 -10.94 -16.54 2.11
C SER A 157 -9.49 -16.22 1.68
N ARG A 158 -9.30 -15.39 0.65
CA ARG A 158 -7.98 -14.96 0.20
C ARG A 158 -7.22 -14.16 1.25
N LEU A 159 -7.92 -13.23 1.91
CA LEU A 159 -7.33 -12.41 2.97
C LEU A 159 -6.91 -13.24 4.18
N TYR A 160 -7.70 -14.26 4.55
CA TYR A 160 -7.35 -15.17 5.64
C TYR A 160 -6.14 -16.04 5.29
N LYS A 161 -6.08 -16.60 4.06
CA LYS A 161 -4.91 -17.34 3.57
C LYS A 161 -3.63 -16.49 3.63
N LEU A 162 -3.70 -15.23 3.16
CA LEU A 162 -2.59 -14.29 3.20
C LEU A 162 -2.15 -13.99 4.64
N ARG A 163 -3.10 -13.67 5.52
CA ARG A 163 -2.81 -13.43 6.93
C ARG A 163 -2.12 -14.63 7.59
N ASP A 164 -2.60 -15.83 7.29
CA ASP A 164 -2.06 -17.05 7.88
C ASP A 164 -0.66 -17.36 7.31
N ALA A 165 -0.42 -17.10 6.03
CA ALA A 165 0.91 -17.20 5.43
C ALA A 165 1.92 -16.28 6.12
N ILE A 166 1.54 -15.02 6.39
CA ILE A 166 2.39 -14.07 7.12
C ILE A 166 2.62 -14.54 8.57
N ARG A 167 1.60 -15.09 9.25
CA ARG A 167 1.75 -15.60 10.62
C ARG A 167 2.63 -16.82 10.72
N GLN A 168 2.66 -17.65 9.69
CA GLN A 168 3.51 -18.85 9.60
C GLN A 168 4.98 -18.51 9.30
N ASP A 169 5.27 -17.31 8.83
CA ASP A 169 6.64 -16.82 8.67
C ASP A 169 7.31 -16.68 10.04
N ARG A 170 8.17 -17.65 10.37
CA ARG A 170 8.85 -17.72 11.66
C ARG A 170 9.95 -16.68 11.83
N GLU A 171 10.47 -16.17 10.72
CA GLU A 171 11.62 -15.26 10.73
C GLU A 171 11.17 -13.80 10.90
N PHE A 172 10.22 -13.35 10.10
CA PHE A 172 9.82 -11.95 10.05
C PHE A 172 8.33 -11.69 10.30
N GLY A 173 7.49 -12.71 10.43
CA GLY A 173 6.04 -12.55 10.58
C GLY A 173 5.64 -11.62 11.73
N LYS A 174 6.40 -11.62 12.84
CA LYS A 174 6.17 -10.70 13.98
C LYS A 174 6.49 -9.23 13.65
N SER A 175 7.26 -8.97 12.59
CA SER A 175 7.63 -7.63 12.12
C SER A 175 6.68 -7.12 11.04
N ILE A 176 5.76 -7.98 10.56
CA ILE A 176 4.79 -7.67 9.50
C ILE A 176 3.40 -7.55 10.12
N GLY A 177 2.84 -6.35 10.08
CA GLY A 177 1.44 -6.10 10.44
C GLY A 177 0.53 -6.24 9.23
N VAL A 178 -0.65 -6.83 9.40
CA VAL A 178 -1.66 -6.94 8.32
C VAL A 178 -2.88 -6.13 8.71
N ARG A 179 -3.38 -5.32 7.78
CA ARG A 179 -4.61 -4.53 7.91
C ARG A 179 -5.46 -4.74 6.67
N TYR A 180 -6.70 -5.11 6.85
CA TYR A 180 -7.70 -5.20 5.79
C TYR A 180 -9.09 -4.99 6.39
N HIS A 181 -10.05 -4.72 5.53
CA HIS A 181 -11.47 -4.77 5.86
C HIS A 181 -12.04 -6.06 5.28
N ASP A 182 -13.02 -6.63 5.97
CA ASP A 182 -13.77 -7.79 5.46
C ASP A 182 -14.42 -7.46 4.12
N GLY A 183 -14.79 -8.47 3.34
CA GLY A 183 -15.32 -8.30 1.99
C GLY A 183 -16.67 -7.59 1.90
N LYS A 184 -17.49 -7.66 2.97
CA LYS A 184 -18.85 -7.06 2.98
C LYS A 184 -18.89 -5.56 2.67
N PRO A 185 -18.05 -4.70 3.29
CA PRO A 185 -17.97 -3.28 2.90
C PRO A 185 -17.70 -3.07 1.40
N GLY A 186 -16.89 -3.93 0.78
CA GLY A 186 -16.60 -3.88 -0.65
C GLY A 186 -17.84 -4.14 -1.52
N VAL A 187 -18.75 -5.01 -1.09
CA VAL A 187 -20.01 -5.25 -1.78
C VAL A 187 -20.89 -4.00 -1.75
N VAL A 188 -21.01 -3.36 -0.59
CA VAL A 188 -21.76 -2.09 -0.46
C VAL A 188 -21.12 -0.99 -1.30
N GLU A 189 -19.81 -0.87 -1.27
CA GLU A 189 -19.08 0.09 -2.10
C GLU A 189 -19.32 -0.16 -3.59
N GLY A 190 -19.35 -1.42 -4.03
CA GLY A 190 -19.67 -1.81 -5.40
C GLY A 190 -21.08 -1.39 -5.81
N LEU A 191 -22.07 -1.60 -4.95
CA LEU A 191 -23.44 -1.16 -5.17
C LEU A 191 -23.52 0.37 -5.34
N LEU A 192 -22.92 1.10 -4.40
CA LEU A 192 -22.95 2.58 -4.42
C LEU A 192 -22.18 3.17 -5.60
N SER A 193 -21.03 2.57 -5.96
CA SER A 193 -20.17 3.06 -7.04
C SER A 193 -20.74 2.80 -8.44
N ARG A 194 -21.45 1.70 -8.63
CA ARG A 194 -21.96 1.23 -9.94
C ARG A 194 -23.46 1.41 -10.11
N GLY A 195 -24.14 1.68 -9.02
CA GLY A 195 -25.57 1.97 -9.05
C GLY A 195 -25.89 3.33 -9.61
N ASP A 196 -27.12 3.50 -10.06
CA ASP A 196 -27.66 4.78 -10.47
C ASP A 196 -28.49 5.45 -9.37
N ARG A 197 -29.16 6.56 -9.70
CA ARG A 197 -29.98 7.32 -8.73
C ARG A 197 -31.05 6.50 -8.00
N ARG A 198 -31.43 5.30 -8.48
CA ARG A 198 -32.39 4.40 -7.83
C ARG A 198 -31.85 3.89 -6.48
N VAL A 199 -30.53 3.82 -6.34
CA VAL A 199 -29.88 3.43 -5.07
C VAL A 199 -30.21 4.43 -3.95
N GLY A 200 -30.48 5.70 -4.28
CA GLY A 200 -30.94 6.69 -3.30
C GLY A 200 -32.16 6.25 -2.51
N LYS A 201 -33.13 5.61 -3.17
CA LYS A 201 -34.33 5.08 -2.50
C LYS A 201 -34.02 3.95 -1.52
N VAL A 202 -32.98 3.15 -1.81
CA VAL A 202 -32.54 2.09 -0.89
C VAL A 202 -31.88 2.71 0.34
N ILE A 203 -31.07 3.75 0.16
CA ILE A 203 -30.40 4.46 1.26
C ILE A 203 -31.41 5.13 2.20
N GLU A 204 -32.51 5.67 1.66
CA GLU A 204 -33.58 6.30 2.45
C GLU A 204 -34.37 5.29 3.32
N GLN A 205 -34.29 3.99 3.00
CA GLN A 205 -35.03 2.93 3.70
C GLN A 205 -34.21 2.21 4.78
N VAL A 206 -32.89 2.47 4.85
CA VAL A 206 -31.96 1.87 5.81
C VAL A 206 -31.59 2.86 6.91
#